data_f9c6387417777eb7ad10cde134ff0f89
#
_entry.id   f9c6387417777eb7ad10cde134ff0f89
#
_cell.length_a   1.000
_cell.length_b   1.000
_cell.length_c   1.000
_cell.angle_alpha   90.00
_cell.angle_beta   90.00
_cell.angle_gamma   90.00
#
_symmetry.space_group_name_H-M   'P 1'
#
loop_
_entity.id
_entity.type
_entity.pdbx_description
1 polymer ?
#
loop_
_entity_poly.entity_id
_entity_poly.type
_entity_poly.pdbx_seq_one_letter_code
_entity_poly.pdbx_strand_id
1 'polypeptide(L)' 'MEVKIGIQNIPRELVVETNVSAQDLEQALTQAMTSEDGGLFVLPDDKGGKFLIPAGKIAYVELSDVERRRVGFGNL' A
#
# COMPACT_ATOMS: atom_id res chain seq x y z
N MET A 1 -0.26 -4.27 9.11
CA MET A 1 -1.17 -4.35 7.96
C MET A 1 -0.40 -4.74 6.72
N GLU A 2 -0.95 -5.64 5.95
CA GLU A 2 -0.34 -6.08 4.71
C GLU A 2 -0.81 -5.23 3.54
N VAL A 3 0.12 -4.79 2.71
CA VAL A 3 -0.18 -3.98 1.54
C VAL A 3 0.33 -4.72 0.31
N LYS A 4 -0.55 -4.93 -0.65
CA LYS A 4 -0.18 -5.56 -1.92
C LYS A 4 -0.29 -4.53 -3.02
N ILE A 5 0.77 -4.39 -3.80
CA ILE A 5 0.84 -3.39 -4.85
C ILE A 5 1.05 -4.07 -6.18
N GLY A 6 0.11 -3.86 -7.10
CA GLY A 6 0.25 -4.33 -8.46
C GLY A 6 0.93 -3.27 -9.30
N ILE A 7 1.97 -3.66 -10.01
CA ILE A 7 2.74 -2.76 -10.88
C ILE A 7 2.39 -3.09 -12.33
N GLN A 8 2.18 -2.08 -13.14
CA GLN A 8 1.83 -2.26 -14.54
C GLN A 8 2.90 -3.07 -15.26
N ASN A 9 2.47 -4.06 -16.04
CA ASN A 9 3.33 -4.90 -16.85
C ASN A 9 4.28 -5.79 -16.06
N ILE A 10 4.10 -5.91 -14.76
CA ILE A 10 4.88 -6.80 -13.91
C ILE A 10 3.92 -7.83 -13.33
N PRO A 11 4.11 -9.12 -13.60
CA PRO A 11 3.14 -10.13 -13.13
C PRO A 11 3.17 -10.40 -11.63
N ARG A 12 4.19 -9.94 -10.94
CA ARG A 12 4.32 -10.17 -9.51
C ARG A 12 3.79 -8.99 -8.72
N GLU A 13 3.11 -9.29 -7.62
CA GLU A 13 2.71 -8.25 -6.68
C GLU A 13 3.85 -7.97 -5.71
N LEU A 14 3.99 -6.72 -5.33
CA LEU A 14 4.87 -6.35 -4.24
C LEU A 14 4.05 -6.43 -2.95
N VAL A 15 4.52 -7.20 -1.97
CA VAL A 15 3.83 -7.39 -0.70
C VAL A 15 4.67 -6.77 0.40
N VAL A 16 4.09 -5.85 1.15
CA VAL A 16 4.81 -5.09 2.17
C VAL A 16 4.01 -5.09 3.47
N GLU A 17 4.70 -5.36 4.58
CA GLU A 17 4.10 -5.16 5.91
C GLU A 17 4.43 -3.76 6.38
N THR A 18 3.43 -3.03 6.85
CA THR A 18 3.62 -1.66 7.28
C THR A 18 2.88 -1.39 8.58
N ASN A 19 3.38 -0.42 9.33
CA ASN A 19 2.70 0.07 10.55
C ASN A 19 1.89 1.32 10.27
N VAL A 20 1.91 1.82 9.05
CA VAL A 20 1.14 3.00 8.68
C VAL A 20 -0.34 2.63 8.58
N SER A 21 -1.21 3.52 8.99
CA SER A 21 -2.65 3.25 8.95
C SER A 21 -3.16 3.26 7.51
N ALA A 22 -4.28 2.56 7.28
CA ALA A 22 -4.90 2.54 5.97
C ALA A 22 -5.25 3.96 5.49
N GLN A 23 -5.75 4.77 6.41
CA GLN A 23 -6.14 6.13 6.07
C GLN A 23 -4.95 6.96 5.59
N ASP A 24 -3.83 6.85 6.29
CA ASP A 24 -2.63 7.58 5.90
C ASP A 24 -2.08 7.10 4.56
N LEU A 25 -2.16 5.78 4.30
CA LEU A 25 -1.72 5.24 3.03
C LEU A 25 -2.60 5.72 1.88
N GLU A 26 -3.91 5.78 2.10
CA GLU A 26 -4.82 6.25 1.07
C GLU A 26 -4.54 7.71 0.74
N GLN A 27 -4.26 8.53 1.75
CA GLN A 27 -3.92 9.92 1.52
C GLN A 27 -2.61 10.06 0.75
N ALA A 28 -1.61 9.29 1.14
CA ALA A 28 -0.32 9.32 0.46
C ALA A 28 -0.45 8.91 -1.00
N LEU A 29 -1.23 7.87 -1.25
CA LEU A 29 -1.45 7.40 -2.62
C LEU A 29 -2.20 8.45 -3.44
N THR A 30 -3.24 9.04 -2.87
CA THR A 30 -4.01 10.07 -3.56
C THR A 30 -3.12 11.26 -3.93
N GLN A 31 -2.29 11.71 -3.00
CA GLN A 31 -1.39 12.82 -3.26
C GLN A 31 -0.38 12.47 -4.35
N ALA A 32 0.15 11.25 -4.33
CA ALA A 32 1.10 10.83 -5.35
C ALA A 32 0.45 10.79 -6.73
N MET A 33 -0.80 10.33 -6.78
CA MET A 33 -1.49 10.19 -8.06
C MET A 33 -1.95 11.53 -8.64
N THR A 34 -2.13 12.53 -7.79
CA THR A 34 -2.58 13.85 -8.27
C THR A 34 -1.43 14.81 -8.52
N SER A 35 -0.20 14.37 -8.31
CA SER A 35 0.97 15.21 -8.56
C SER A 35 1.19 15.40 -10.06
N GLU A 36 1.40 16.64 -10.47
CA GLU A 36 1.59 16.95 -11.89
C GLU A 36 2.88 16.37 -12.45
N ASP A 37 3.86 16.18 -11.60
CA ASP A 37 5.17 15.69 -12.03
C ASP A 37 5.31 14.19 -11.91
N GLY A 38 4.22 13.49 -11.69
CA GLY A 38 4.25 12.05 -11.48
C GLY A 38 4.84 11.71 -10.13
N GLY A 39 4.05 11.82 -9.08
CA GLY A 39 4.54 11.66 -7.72
C GLY A 39 5.05 10.28 -7.39
N LEU A 40 5.67 10.19 -6.23
CA LEU A 40 6.12 8.92 -5.66
C LEU A 40 5.19 8.52 -4.53
N PHE A 41 4.76 7.26 -4.54
CA PHE A 41 4.07 6.68 -3.42
C PHE A 41 5.12 6.09 -2.50
N VAL A 42 5.25 6.65 -1.30
CA VAL A 42 6.24 6.21 -0.33
C VAL A 42 5.56 5.27 0.65
N LEU A 43 6.08 4.04 0.74
CA LEU A 43 5.50 3.03 1.61
C LEU A 43 6.56 2.53 2.58
N PRO A 44 6.52 2.97 3.85
CA PRO A 44 7.45 2.47 4.85
C PRO A 44 7.12 1.03 5.20
N ASP A 45 8.15 0.19 5.37
CA ASP A 45 7.91 -1.15 5.87
C ASP A 45 8.11 -1.18 7.39
N ASP A 46 7.74 -2.30 8.01
CA ASP A 46 7.81 -2.42 9.46
C ASP A 46 9.22 -2.71 9.98
N LYS A 47 10.20 -2.82 9.09
CA LYS A 47 11.58 -3.14 9.45
C LYS A 47 12.53 -1.95 9.31
N GLY A 48 11.99 -0.77 9.12
CA GLY A 48 12.79 0.45 9.05
C GLY A 48 13.19 0.88 7.66
N GLY A 49 12.81 0.13 6.63
CA GLY A 49 13.03 0.53 5.25
C GLY A 49 11.81 1.20 4.66
N LYS A 50 11.88 1.55 3.40
CA LYS A 50 10.74 2.08 2.69
C LYS A 50 10.85 1.80 1.20
N PHE A 51 9.70 1.73 0.56
CA PHE A 51 9.61 1.56 -0.89
C PHE A 51 9.16 2.86 -1.50
N LEU A 52 9.82 3.24 -2.59
CA LEU A 52 9.47 4.44 -3.35
C LEU A 52 8.95 3.98 -4.70
N ILE A 53 7.67 4.17 -4.95
CA ILE A 53 7.02 3.61 -6.11
C ILE A 53 6.43 4.73 -6.95
N PRO A 54 6.84 4.85 -8.23
CA PRO A 54 6.24 5.86 -9.10
C PRO A 54 4.74 5.61 -9.25
N ALA A 55 3.95 6.62 -8.94
CA ALA A 55 2.50 6.47 -8.95
C ALA A 55 1.97 6.07 -10.31
N GLY A 56 2.60 6.56 -11.37
CA GLY A 56 2.17 6.23 -12.73
C GLY A 56 2.36 4.78 -13.13
N LYS A 57 3.12 4.02 -12.35
CA LYS A 57 3.34 2.60 -12.63
C LYS A 57 2.47 1.69 -11.78
N ILE A 58 1.71 2.24 -10.86
CA ILE A 58 0.86 1.44 -9.98
C ILE A 58 -0.43 1.09 -10.70
N ALA A 59 -0.74 -0.20 -10.75
CA ALA A 59 -2.01 -0.66 -11.29
C ALA A 59 -3.09 -0.67 -10.21
N TYR A 60 -2.73 -1.11 -9.00
CA TYR A 60 -3.66 -1.13 -7.88
C TYR A 60 -2.89 -1.26 -6.57
N VAL A 61 -3.57 -0.93 -5.48
CA VAL A 61 -3.05 -1.12 -4.13
C VAL A 61 -4.15 -1.77 -3.30
N GLU A 62 -3.83 -2.89 -2.68
CA GLU A 62 -4.78 -3.60 -1.82
C GLU A 62 -4.30 -3.54 -0.38
N LEU A 63 -5.17 -3.09 0.51
CA LEU A 63 -4.87 -2.99 1.93
C LEU A 63 -5.61 -4.10 2.67
N SER A 64 -4.87 -4.90 3.44
CA SER A 64 -5.44 -6.00 4.21
C SER A 64 -5.06 -5.89 5.66
N ASP A 65 -6.06 -5.89 6.52
CA ASP A 65 -5.85 -5.92 7.95
C ASP A 65 -6.22 -7.31 8.43
N VAL A 66 -5.24 -8.20 8.46
CA VAL A 66 -5.47 -9.59 8.81
C VAL A 66 -5.98 -9.73 10.24
N GLU A 67 -5.44 -8.94 11.15
CA GLU A 67 -5.88 -8.99 12.54
C GLU A 67 -7.34 -8.63 12.67
N ARG A 68 -7.73 -7.56 12.04
CA ARG A 68 -9.12 -7.11 12.08
C ARG A 68 -10.04 -8.18 11.49
N ARG A 69 -9.63 -8.79 10.41
CA ARG A 69 -10.42 -9.83 9.76
C ARG A 69 -10.60 -11.02 10.67
N ARG A 70 -9.55 -11.39 11.39
CA ARG A 70 -9.60 -12.52 12.32
C ARG A 70 -10.54 -12.24 13.49
N VAL A 71 -10.50 -11.03 13.98
CA VAL A 71 -11.41 -10.61 15.06
C VAL A 71 -12.85 -10.70 14.58
N GLY A 72 -13.10 -10.27 13.35
CA GLY A 72 -14.43 -10.38 12.78
C GLY A 72 -14.94 -11.81 12.75
N PHE A 73 -14.09 -12.73 12.39
CA PHE A 73 -14.47 -14.13 12.39
C PHE A 73 -14.71 -14.65 13.79
N GLY A 74 -13.94 -14.19 14.74
CA GLY A 74 -14.12 -14.61 16.12
C GLY A 74 -15.48 -14.26 16.68
N ASN A 75 -16.15 -13.29 16.09
CA ASN A 75 -17.46 -12.86 16.53
C ASN A 75 -18.59 -13.62 15.87
N LEU A 76 -18.28 -14.45 14.95
CA LEU A 76 -19.27 -15.22 14.26
C LEU A 76 -19.47 -16.58 14.91
#